data_2e1c5bb9f169efce7be9e08e6d86561c
#
_entry.id   2e1c5bb9f169efce7be9e08e6d86561c
#
_cell.length_a   1.000
_cell.length_b   1.000
_cell.length_c   1.000
_cell.angle_alpha   90.00
_cell.angle_beta   90.00
_cell.angle_gamma   90.00
#
_symmetry.space_group_name_H-M   'P 1'
#
loop_
_entity.id
_entity.type
_entity.pdbx_description
1 polymer ?
#
loop_
_entity_poly.entity_id
_entity_poly.type
_entity_poly.pdbx_seq_one_letter_code
_entity_poly.pdbx_strand_id
1 'polypeptide(L)'
;IPKNDVVFMGGIGQAPKLNQFIPGNGFSGLHGRVLPAATGIHAANPNLKIIINSGDGDSYGEGGNHLIHTIRRNPNMTHFVHNNQIYGLTTGQPSPTTDVTDRNGDINPSIPLRPLALALSVGATFIARCFSGDRKHMEEIMKAAIAHKGYALVDILQPCVTFNKVNTYQWYKQRVKPVDDTHNVKDKDAARKLASTWGDEIPTGIFYQAEEPMYTQRRSGLKDGLIPAKQTITDQDRENRLKSFI
;
A
#
# COMPACT_ATOMS: atom_id res chain seq x y z
N ILE A 1 6.08 -12.57 -14.16
CA ILE A 1 6.52 -13.18 -12.89
C ILE A 1 5.81 -14.53 -12.79
N PRO A 2 6.54 -15.64 -12.54
CA PRO A 2 5.90 -16.94 -12.33
C PRO A 2 4.94 -16.89 -11.13
N LYS A 3 3.79 -17.56 -11.24
CA LYS A 3 2.75 -17.51 -10.19
C LYS A 3 3.22 -18.05 -8.83
N ASN A 4 4.19 -18.97 -8.82
CA ASN A 4 4.75 -19.53 -7.60
C ASN A 4 5.69 -18.55 -6.87
N ASP A 5 6.16 -17.51 -7.56
CA ASP A 5 7.04 -16.48 -7.00
C ASP A 5 6.26 -15.25 -6.54
N VAL A 6 4.92 -15.29 -6.63
CA VAL A 6 4.05 -14.20 -6.17
C VAL A 6 3.21 -14.66 -4.99
N VAL A 7 3.08 -13.76 -4.00
CA VAL A 7 2.15 -13.93 -2.88
C VAL A 7 1.19 -12.75 -2.87
N PHE A 8 -0.10 -13.03 -3.03
CA PHE A 8 -1.17 -12.05 -2.87
C PHE A 8 -1.62 -12.00 -1.41
N MET A 9 -1.58 -10.82 -0.82
CA MET A 9 -1.90 -10.64 0.58
C MET A 9 -3.01 -9.62 0.78
N GLY A 10 -3.82 -9.81 1.80
CA GLY A 10 -4.88 -8.86 2.14
C GLY A 10 -5.26 -8.93 3.61
N GLY A 11 -5.78 -7.83 4.14
CA GLY A 11 -6.40 -7.77 5.46
C GLY A 11 -7.89 -8.10 5.38
N ILE A 12 -8.73 -7.25 5.97
CA ILE A 12 -10.19 -7.44 5.99
C ILE A 12 -10.89 -6.29 5.26
N GLY A 13 -11.92 -6.64 4.50
CA GLY A 13 -12.75 -5.71 3.74
C GLY A 13 -13.11 -6.26 2.36
N GLN A 14 -13.66 -5.42 1.50
CA GLN A 14 -14.05 -5.82 0.14
C GLN A 14 -12.82 -6.02 -0.77
N ALA A 15 -11.85 -5.13 -0.71
CA ALA A 15 -10.66 -5.18 -1.54
C ALA A 15 -9.82 -6.46 -1.35
N PRO A 16 -9.56 -6.94 -0.13
CA PRO A 16 -8.80 -8.18 0.10
C PRO A 16 -9.43 -9.43 -0.52
N LYS A 17 -10.74 -9.43 -0.79
CA LYS A 17 -11.41 -10.55 -1.47
C LYS A 17 -10.87 -10.78 -2.88
N LEU A 18 -10.27 -9.77 -3.52
CA LEU A 18 -9.63 -9.90 -4.83
C LEU A 18 -8.65 -11.07 -4.85
N ASN A 19 -7.91 -11.31 -3.77
CA ASN A 19 -6.93 -12.37 -3.66
C ASN A 19 -7.52 -13.78 -3.82
N GLN A 20 -8.82 -13.95 -3.56
CA GLN A 20 -9.53 -15.24 -3.70
C GLN A 20 -9.87 -15.57 -5.16
N PHE A 21 -9.78 -14.58 -6.04
CA PHE A 21 -10.10 -14.72 -7.47
C PHE A 21 -8.86 -14.75 -8.37
N ILE A 22 -7.67 -14.56 -7.80
CA ILE A 22 -6.41 -14.59 -8.54
C ILE A 22 -5.72 -15.93 -8.27
N PRO A 23 -5.41 -16.72 -9.33
CA PRO A 23 -4.70 -17.98 -9.15
C PRO A 23 -3.24 -17.73 -8.71
N GLY A 24 -2.89 -18.17 -7.52
CA GLY A 24 -1.56 -18.00 -6.93
C GLY A 24 -1.55 -18.27 -5.44
N ASN A 25 -0.42 -17.99 -4.79
CA ASN A 25 -0.31 -18.09 -3.34
C ASN A 25 -1.04 -16.91 -2.70
N GLY A 26 -1.95 -17.19 -1.78
CA GLY A 26 -2.74 -16.19 -1.07
C GLY A 26 -2.57 -16.26 0.43
N PHE A 27 -2.57 -15.09 1.10
CA PHE A 27 -2.60 -14.99 2.55
C PHE A 27 -3.59 -13.91 2.98
N SER A 28 -4.50 -14.25 3.89
CA SER A 28 -5.43 -13.30 4.49
C SER A 28 -5.08 -13.07 5.95
N GLY A 29 -4.72 -11.84 6.28
CA GLY A 29 -4.43 -11.40 7.65
C GLY A 29 -5.67 -10.88 8.37
N LEU A 30 -5.51 -10.53 9.64
CA LEU A 30 -6.52 -9.79 10.40
C LEU A 30 -6.60 -8.32 9.92
N HIS A 31 -7.67 -7.65 10.30
CA HIS A 31 -7.90 -6.24 9.97
C HIS A 31 -6.73 -5.36 10.41
N GLY A 32 -6.16 -4.61 9.47
CA GLY A 32 -4.99 -3.77 9.69
C GLY A 32 -3.66 -4.50 9.89
N ARG A 33 -3.63 -5.86 9.81
CA ARG A 33 -2.45 -6.66 10.18
C ARG A 33 -1.72 -7.31 9.00
N VAL A 34 -2.11 -7.02 7.78
CA VAL A 34 -1.48 -7.62 6.58
C VAL A 34 -0.02 -7.19 6.43
N LEU A 35 0.33 -5.94 6.71
CA LEU A 35 1.68 -5.40 6.50
C LEU A 35 2.76 -6.05 7.36
N PRO A 36 2.58 -6.28 8.68
CA PRO A 36 3.57 -7.03 9.45
C PRO A 36 3.70 -8.47 8.99
N ALA A 37 2.60 -9.15 8.61
CA ALA A 37 2.68 -10.49 8.03
C ALA A 37 3.47 -10.51 6.71
N ALA A 38 3.20 -9.55 5.81
CA ALA A 38 3.92 -9.37 4.55
C ALA A 38 5.42 -9.11 4.78
N THR A 39 5.75 -8.28 5.76
CA THR A 39 7.15 -8.02 6.15
C THR A 39 7.83 -9.30 6.65
N GLY A 40 7.12 -10.13 7.42
CA GLY A 40 7.63 -11.42 7.88
C GLY A 40 7.89 -12.40 6.73
N ILE A 41 6.94 -12.52 5.79
CA ILE A 41 7.11 -13.37 4.59
C ILE A 41 8.30 -12.87 3.75
N HIS A 42 8.41 -11.56 3.53
CA HIS A 42 9.54 -10.98 2.80
C HIS A 42 10.88 -11.22 3.49
N ALA A 43 10.92 -11.13 4.82
CA ALA A 43 12.13 -11.43 5.59
C ALA A 43 12.51 -12.91 5.53
N ALA A 44 11.53 -13.82 5.48
CA ALA A 44 11.75 -15.26 5.37
C ALA A 44 12.20 -15.68 3.96
N ASN A 45 11.64 -15.05 2.92
CA ASN A 45 12.02 -15.28 1.52
C ASN A 45 11.97 -13.96 0.71
N PRO A 46 13.09 -13.24 0.59
CA PRO A 46 13.18 -11.98 -0.13
C PRO A 46 12.93 -12.06 -1.64
N ASN A 47 12.98 -13.26 -2.21
CA ASN A 47 12.81 -13.47 -3.65
C ASN A 47 11.33 -13.52 -4.06
N LEU A 48 10.41 -13.61 -3.10
CA LEU A 48 8.98 -13.56 -3.40
C LEU A 48 8.55 -12.13 -3.74
N LYS A 49 7.75 -11.99 -4.80
CA LYS A 49 7.04 -10.76 -5.09
C LYS A 49 5.76 -10.72 -4.26
N ILE A 50 5.68 -9.75 -3.36
CA ILE A 50 4.53 -9.58 -2.48
C ILE A 50 3.66 -8.45 -3.03
N ILE A 51 2.39 -8.78 -3.28
CA ILE A 51 1.36 -7.84 -3.73
C ILE A 51 0.25 -7.83 -2.68
N ILE A 52 0.00 -6.65 -2.12
CA ILE A 52 -0.97 -6.46 -1.05
C ILE A 52 -2.17 -5.70 -1.60
N ASN A 53 -3.38 -6.26 -1.41
CA ASN A 53 -4.65 -5.61 -1.71
C ASN A 53 -5.42 -5.37 -0.42
N SER A 54 -5.73 -4.13 -0.12
CA SER A 54 -6.41 -3.73 1.12
C SER A 54 -7.33 -2.54 0.89
N GLY A 55 -8.22 -2.26 1.83
CA GLY A 55 -9.04 -1.05 1.85
C GLY A 55 -8.34 0.09 2.60
N ASP A 56 -8.87 1.29 2.45
CA ASP A 56 -8.41 2.49 3.16
C ASP A 56 -8.62 2.36 4.68
N GLY A 57 -9.75 1.87 5.14
CA GLY A 57 -10.00 1.56 6.56
C GLY A 57 -9.02 0.52 7.10
N ASP A 58 -8.77 -0.54 6.33
CA ASP A 58 -7.83 -1.61 6.70
C ASP A 58 -6.40 -1.09 6.83
N SER A 59 -5.93 -0.31 5.85
CA SER A 59 -4.53 0.13 5.78
C SER A 59 -4.24 1.41 6.54
N TYR A 60 -5.13 2.39 6.44
CA TYR A 60 -4.90 3.73 6.98
C TYR A 60 -5.54 3.92 8.35
N GLY A 61 -6.60 3.16 8.64
CA GLY A 61 -7.23 3.10 9.96
C GLY A 61 -6.53 2.10 10.87
N GLU A 62 -7.00 0.86 10.84
CA GLU A 62 -6.52 -0.20 11.73
C GLU A 62 -5.02 -0.50 11.53
N GLY A 63 -4.54 -0.36 10.29
CA GLY A 63 -3.15 -0.63 9.90
C GLY A 63 -2.21 0.57 9.96
N GLY A 64 -2.65 1.76 10.36
CA GLY A 64 -1.88 3.01 10.25
C GLY A 64 -0.48 2.94 10.84
N ASN A 65 -0.31 2.39 12.04
CA ASN A 65 0.99 2.19 12.66
C ASN A 65 1.88 1.22 11.87
N HIS A 66 1.30 0.13 11.38
CA HIS A 66 2.04 -0.85 10.56
C HIS A 66 2.46 -0.27 9.21
N LEU A 67 1.63 0.59 8.62
CA LEU A 67 1.96 1.31 7.40
C LEU A 67 3.22 2.17 7.57
N ILE A 68 3.25 3.01 8.60
CA ILE A 68 4.39 3.88 8.93
C ILE A 68 5.68 3.05 9.06
N HIS A 69 5.64 1.99 9.85
CA HIS A 69 6.82 1.16 10.10
C HIS A 69 7.24 0.32 8.89
N THR A 70 6.31 -0.09 8.03
CA THR A 70 6.62 -0.81 6.79
C THR A 70 7.29 0.13 5.79
N ILE A 71 6.77 1.33 5.59
CA ILE A 71 7.37 2.35 4.72
C ILE A 71 8.82 2.62 5.14
N ARG A 72 9.06 2.89 6.43
CA ARG A 72 10.40 3.16 6.97
C ARG A 72 11.40 2.02 6.77
N ARG A 73 10.93 0.78 6.70
CA ARG A 73 11.78 -0.40 6.42
C ARG A 73 12.08 -0.56 4.93
N ASN A 74 11.24 -0.04 4.06
CA ASN A 74 11.37 -0.14 2.61
C ASN A 74 11.57 -1.59 2.10
N PRO A 75 10.71 -2.56 2.49
CA PRO A 75 10.78 -3.90 1.91
C PRO A 75 10.30 -3.90 0.46
N ASN A 76 10.78 -4.84 -0.37
CA ASN A 76 10.36 -4.94 -1.78
C ASN A 76 8.94 -5.51 -1.89
N MET A 77 7.94 -4.66 -1.71
CA MET A 77 6.53 -5.02 -1.73
C MET A 77 5.69 -3.95 -2.43
N THR A 78 4.60 -4.38 -3.06
CA THR A 78 3.64 -3.47 -3.70
C THR A 78 2.33 -3.49 -2.91
N HIS A 79 1.85 -2.32 -2.52
CA HIS A 79 0.64 -2.15 -1.73
C HIS A 79 -0.40 -1.33 -2.50
N PHE A 80 -1.47 -1.98 -2.92
CA PHE A 80 -2.64 -1.38 -3.55
C PHE A 80 -3.70 -1.15 -2.48
N VAL A 81 -4.00 0.11 -2.21
CA VAL A 81 -5.06 0.50 -1.28
C VAL A 81 -6.27 0.98 -2.08
N HIS A 82 -7.34 0.20 -2.05
CA HIS A 82 -8.61 0.52 -2.68
C HIS A 82 -9.38 1.47 -1.77
N ASN A 83 -9.24 2.75 -2.05
CA ASN A 83 -9.78 3.83 -1.25
C ASN A 83 -11.20 4.17 -1.71
N ASN A 84 -12.18 3.80 -0.91
CA ASN A 84 -13.59 4.08 -1.14
C ASN A 84 -14.17 5.08 -0.12
N GLN A 85 -13.34 5.60 0.78
CA GLN A 85 -13.67 6.58 1.81
C GLN A 85 -14.72 6.12 2.83
N ILE A 86 -14.93 4.81 2.98
CA ILE A 86 -15.82 4.25 4.00
C ILE A 86 -15.40 2.84 4.42
N TYR A 87 -15.87 2.39 5.58
CA TYR A 87 -15.87 0.97 5.95
C TYR A 87 -17.04 0.26 5.25
N GLY A 88 -16.83 -0.21 4.01
CA GLY A 88 -17.91 -0.78 3.18
C GLY A 88 -18.44 -2.12 3.70
N LEU A 89 -17.59 -2.98 4.29
CA LEU A 89 -18.00 -4.29 4.79
C LEU A 89 -18.97 -4.18 5.97
N THR A 90 -18.80 -3.17 6.82
CA THR A 90 -19.62 -2.90 8.00
C THR A 90 -20.73 -1.88 7.75
N THR A 91 -21.10 -1.70 6.48
CA THR A 91 -22.25 -0.93 5.99
C THR A 91 -22.11 0.61 5.98
N GLY A 92 -20.88 1.13 6.03
CA GLY A 92 -20.60 2.48 5.60
C GLY A 92 -20.26 3.51 6.67
N GLN A 93 -19.60 3.12 7.75
CA GLN A 93 -19.00 4.05 8.70
C GLN A 93 -17.92 4.89 8.03
N PRO A 94 -17.65 6.12 8.51
CA PRO A 94 -16.54 6.92 8.04
C PRO A 94 -15.21 6.19 8.22
N SER A 95 -14.41 6.14 7.17
CA SER A 95 -13.02 5.68 7.20
C SER A 95 -12.07 6.86 7.47
N PRO A 96 -10.77 6.63 7.67
CA PRO A 96 -9.82 7.73 7.86
C PRO A 96 -9.75 8.73 6.70
N THR A 97 -10.16 8.34 5.49
CA THR A 97 -10.11 9.18 4.29
C THR A 97 -11.44 9.83 3.94
N THR A 98 -12.51 9.55 4.68
CA THR A 98 -13.84 10.14 4.45
C THR A 98 -13.76 11.65 4.45
N ASP A 99 -14.36 12.28 3.44
CA ASP A 99 -14.40 13.74 3.31
C ASP A 99 -15.10 14.40 4.51
N VAL A 100 -15.01 15.73 4.58
CA VAL A 100 -15.56 16.53 5.69
C VAL A 100 -17.05 16.26 5.92
N THR A 101 -17.79 15.92 4.87
CA THR A 101 -19.20 15.55 4.95
C THR A 101 -19.32 14.04 4.72
N ASP A 102 -19.96 13.34 5.63
CA ASP A 102 -20.23 11.93 5.50
C ASP A 102 -21.41 11.64 4.53
N ARG A 103 -21.77 10.36 4.37
CA ARG A 103 -22.85 9.92 3.48
C ARG A 103 -24.24 10.42 3.88
N ASN A 104 -24.44 10.84 5.12
CA ASN A 104 -25.73 11.34 5.64
C ASN A 104 -25.80 12.88 5.51
N GLY A 105 -24.71 13.53 5.10
CA GLY A 105 -24.61 14.98 5.09
C GLY A 105 -24.13 15.58 6.39
N ASP A 106 -23.79 14.73 7.39
CA ASP A 106 -23.24 15.17 8.67
C ASP A 106 -21.76 15.49 8.55
N ILE A 107 -21.31 16.46 9.37
CA ILE A 107 -19.89 16.83 9.41
C ILE A 107 -19.11 15.68 10.06
N ASN A 108 -18.11 15.14 9.32
CA ASN A 108 -17.19 14.18 9.86
C ASN A 108 -16.40 14.82 11.03
N PRO A 109 -16.43 14.25 12.23
CA PRO A 109 -15.73 14.81 13.38
C PRO A 109 -14.19 14.74 13.23
N SER A 110 -13.69 13.95 12.30
CA SER A 110 -12.27 13.76 12.05
C SER A 110 -11.82 14.47 10.78
N ILE A 111 -10.64 15.07 10.81
CA ILE A 111 -10.01 15.62 9.61
C ILE A 111 -9.58 14.46 8.70
N PRO A 112 -9.96 14.48 7.40
CA PRO A 112 -9.58 13.43 6.47
C PRO A 112 -8.08 13.25 6.34
N LEU A 113 -7.60 12.02 6.50
CA LEU A 113 -6.20 11.69 6.30
C LEU A 113 -5.80 11.88 4.83
N ARG A 114 -4.60 12.39 4.61
CA ARG A 114 -3.93 12.43 3.30
C ARG A 114 -2.83 11.35 3.27
N PRO A 115 -3.16 10.11 2.90
CA PRO A 115 -2.27 8.96 3.13
C PRO A 115 -0.97 9.02 2.35
N LEU A 116 -0.99 9.56 1.12
CA LEU A 116 0.22 9.70 0.31
C LEU A 116 1.16 10.78 0.84
N ALA A 117 0.62 11.87 1.40
CA ALA A 117 1.42 12.90 2.05
C ALA A 117 2.08 12.36 3.34
N LEU A 118 1.34 11.59 4.14
CA LEU A 118 1.88 10.88 5.29
C LEU A 118 2.98 9.89 4.86
N ALA A 119 2.72 9.06 3.84
CA ALA A 119 3.69 8.09 3.33
C ALA A 119 4.99 8.77 2.89
N LEU A 120 4.90 9.89 2.18
CA LEU A 120 6.06 10.67 1.75
C LEU A 120 6.84 11.26 2.93
N SER A 121 6.15 11.71 3.98
CA SER A 121 6.79 12.28 5.17
C SER A 121 7.59 11.27 5.97
N VAL A 122 7.19 9.99 5.94
CA VAL A 122 7.88 8.89 6.63
C VAL A 122 8.85 8.12 5.72
N GLY A 123 9.13 8.61 4.50
CA GLY A 123 10.18 8.12 3.64
C GLY A 123 9.76 7.09 2.60
N ALA A 124 8.51 7.13 2.12
CA ALA A 124 8.10 6.28 0.99
C ALA A 124 8.95 6.56 -0.24
N THR A 125 9.35 5.49 -0.95
CA THR A 125 10.17 5.54 -2.15
C THR A 125 9.36 5.50 -3.44
N PHE A 126 8.09 5.10 -3.36
CA PHE A 126 7.14 5.16 -4.46
C PHE A 126 5.75 5.47 -3.91
N ILE A 127 5.15 6.56 -4.38
CA ILE A 127 3.75 6.90 -4.13
C ILE A 127 3.05 7.29 -5.42
N ALA A 128 1.85 6.76 -5.59
CA ALA A 128 1.00 7.06 -6.74
C ALA A 128 -0.48 7.09 -6.36
N ARG A 129 -1.28 7.77 -7.16
CA ARG A 129 -2.74 7.71 -7.08
C ARG A 129 -3.33 7.41 -8.44
N CYS A 130 -4.35 6.56 -8.51
CA CYS A 130 -5.10 6.31 -9.71
C CYS A 130 -6.60 6.22 -9.42
N PHE A 131 -7.38 6.21 -10.49
CA PHE A 131 -8.84 6.09 -10.40
C PHE A 131 -9.30 4.83 -11.12
N SER A 132 -10.11 4.01 -10.46
CA SER A 132 -10.62 2.74 -11.00
C SER A 132 -11.52 2.91 -12.23
N GLY A 133 -12.03 4.12 -12.46
CA GLY A 133 -12.78 4.49 -13.68
C GLY A 133 -11.91 4.74 -14.90
N ASP A 134 -10.59 4.94 -14.73
CA ASP A 134 -9.60 5.02 -15.82
C ASP A 134 -8.71 3.76 -15.78
N ARG A 135 -9.18 2.71 -16.44
CA ARG A 135 -8.55 1.38 -16.39
C ARG A 135 -7.16 1.36 -17.01
N LYS A 136 -6.94 2.10 -18.09
CA LYS A 136 -5.65 2.13 -18.80
C LYS A 136 -4.58 2.80 -17.93
N HIS A 137 -4.87 3.99 -17.44
CA HIS A 137 -3.97 4.72 -16.55
C HIS A 137 -3.69 3.97 -15.24
N MET A 138 -4.72 3.35 -14.65
CA MET A 138 -4.56 2.51 -13.46
C MET A 138 -3.62 1.32 -13.74
N GLU A 139 -3.77 0.63 -14.86
CA GLU A 139 -2.92 -0.51 -15.24
C GLU A 139 -1.45 -0.09 -15.39
N GLU A 140 -1.18 1.03 -16.03
CA GLU A 140 0.16 1.59 -16.21
C GLU A 140 0.83 1.89 -14.85
N ILE A 141 0.10 2.53 -13.94
CA ILE A 141 0.59 2.82 -12.58
C ILE A 141 0.84 1.54 -11.77
N MET A 142 -0.09 0.57 -11.84
CA MET A 142 0.07 -0.70 -11.15
C MET A 142 1.29 -1.47 -11.64
N LYS A 143 1.56 -1.49 -12.95
CA LYS A 143 2.76 -2.10 -13.53
C LYS A 143 4.04 -1.40 -13.04
N ALA A 144 4.06 -0.08 -13.03
CA ALA A 144 5.19 0.69 -12.51
C ALA A 144 5.44 0.41 -11.03
N ALA A 145 4.39 0.36 -10.21
CA ALA A 145 4.49 0.02 -8.79
C ALA A 145 5.01 -1.41 -8.56
N ILE A 146 4.58 -2.38 -9.36
CA ILE A 146 5.07 -3.76 -9.29
C ILE A 146 6.55 -3.85 -9.69
N ALA A 147 6.99 -3.05 -10.65
CA ALA A 147 8.37 -3.02 -11.11
C ALA A 147 9.32 -2.28 -10.14
N HIS A 148 8.80 -1.42 -9.25
CA HIS A 148 9.59 -0.66 -8.30
C HIS A 148 10.36 -1.58 -7.34
N LYS A 149 11.61 -1.19 -6.99
CA LYS A 149 12.45 -1.86 -6.01
C LYS A 149 12.36 -1.13 -4.68
N GLY A 150 11.64 -1.72 -3.74
CA GLY A 150 11.30 -1.13 -2.46
C GLY A 150 9.79 -1.17 -2.21
N TYR A 151 9.33 -0.40 -1.25
CA TYR A 151 7.92 -0.32 -0.91
C TYR A 151 7.18 0.67 -1.82
N ALA A 152 6.25 0.16 -2.61
CA ALA A 152 5.39 0.97 -3.47
C ALA A 152 3.97 1.06 -2.88
N LEU A 153 3.47 2.28 -2.71
CA LEU A 153 2.10 2.56 -2.28
C LEU A 153 1.30 3.19 -3.42
N VAL A 154 0.19 2.57 -3.78
CA VAL A 154 -0.78 3.12 -4.74
C VAL A 154 -2.13 3.29 -4.06
N ASP A 155 -2.61 4.52 -3.99
CA ASP A 155 -3.94 4.90 -3.51
C ASP A 155 -4.93 4.86 -4.68
N ILE A 156 -5.77 3.82 -4.76
CA ILE A 156 -6.71 3.59 -5.85
C ILE A 156 -8.07 4.15 -5.45
N LEU A 157 -8.47 5.27 -6.06
CA LEU A 157 -9.80 5.84 -5.87
C LEU A 157 -10.84 4.90 -6.48
N GLN A 158 -11.54 4.16 -5.61
CA GLN A 158 -12.51 3.14 -6.00
C GLN A 158 -13.84 3.34 -5.25
N PRO A 159 -14.82 4.03 -5.87
CA PRO A 159 -16.11 4.29 -5.23
C PRO A 159 -16.82 3.05 -4.71
N CYS A 160 -17.33 3.11 -3.48
CA CYS A 160 -18.26 2.10 -2.99
C CYS A 160 -19.65 2.40 -3.53
N VAL A 161 -20.09 1.64 -4.53
CA VAL A 161 -21.39 1.86 -5.19
C VAL A 161 -22.60 1.62 -4.29
N THR A 162 -22.43 0.84 -3.22
CA THR A 162 -23.50 0.46 -2.31
C THR A 162 -23.71 1.50 -1.22
N PHE A 163 -22.67 1.89 -0.52
CA PHE A 163 -22.78 2.67 0.72
C PHE A 163 -22.28 4.10 0.61
N ASN A 164 -21.31 4.42 -0.28
CA ASN A 164 -20.88 5.80 -0.48
C ASN A 164 -21.70 6.43 -1.63
N LYS A 165 -22.59 7.35 -1.30
CA LYS A 165 -23.42 8.07 -2.26
C LYS A 165 -22.88 9.48 -2.56
N VAL A 166 -21.81 9.90 -1.90
CA VAL A 166 -21.14 11.19 -2.10
C VAL A 166 -20.05 11.06 -3.16
N ASN A 167 -19.02 10.25 -2.87
CA ASN A 167 -17.87 10.09 -3.75
C ASN A 167 -18.12 8.98 -4.79
N THR A 168 -19.04 9.24 -5.71
CA THR A 168 -19.43 8.31 -6.78
C THR A 168 -18.41 8.31 -7.93
N TYR A 169 -18.55 7.37 -8.89
CA TYR A 169 -17.75 7.36 -10.12
C TYR A 169 -17.86 8.69 -10.88
N GLN A 170 -19.06 9.26 -10.96
CA GLN A 170 -19.28 10.56 -11.62
C GLN A 170 -18.62 11.70 -10.87
N TRP A 171 -18.67 11.68 -9.53
CA TRP A 171 -18.00 12.66 -8.68
C TRP A 171 -16.47 12.68 -8.92
N TYR A 172 -15.84 11.50 -8.93
CA TYR A 172 -14.41 11.39 -9.23
C TYR A 172 -14.08 11.78 -10.66
N LYS A 173 -14.87 11.31 -11.64
CA LYS A 173 -14.66 11.61 -13.07
C LYS A 173 -14.57 13.12 -13.36
N GLN A 174 -15.28 13.94 -12.61
CA GLN A 174 -15.25 15.39 -12.75
C GLN A 174 -14.01 16.04 -12.12
N ARG A 175 -13.34 15.35 -11.18
CA ARG A 175 -12.29 15.92 -10.31
C ARG A 175 -10.91 15.35 -10.55
N VAL A 176 -10.80 14.11 -11.03
CA VAL A 176 -9.49 13.52 -11.28
C VAL A 176 -8.79 14.21 -12.43
N LYS A 177 -7.53 14.53 -12.21
CA LYS A 177 -6.64 15.19 -13.18
C LYS A 177 -5.34 14.41 -13.25
N PRO A 178 -5.00 13.78 -14.38
CA PRO A 178 -3.68 13.20 -14.56
C PRO A 178 -2.60 14.26 -14.35
N VAL A 179 -1.53 13.86 -13.67
CA VAL A 179 -0.36 14.72 -13.52
C VAL A 179 0.27 14.96 -14.89
N ASP A 180 0.73 16.18 -15.11
CA ASP A 180 1.37 16.58 -16.36
C ASP A 180 2.64 15.76 -16.65
N ASP A 181 2.89 15.45 -17.92
CA ASP A 181 4.05 14.65 -18.36
C ASP A 181 5.40 15.31 -18.03
N THR A 182 5.40 16.63 -17.75
CA THR A 182 6.59 17.37 -17.30
C THR A 182 6.88 17.20 -15.81
N HIS A 183 6.01 16.52 -15.05
CA HIS A 183 6.22 16.29 -13.63
C HIS A 183 7.48 15.48 -13.37
N ASN A 184 8.39 16.05 -12.57
CA ASN A 184 9.57 15.32 -12.11
C ASN A 184 9.25 14.45 -10.90
N VAL A 185 9.14 13.15 -11.12
CA VAL A 185 8.85 12.16 -10.06
C VAL A 185 9.92 12.08 -8.96
N LYS A 186 11.08 12.72 -9.14
CA LYS A 186 12.15 12.82 -8.11
C LYS A 186 12.01 14.06 -7.25
N ASP A 187 11.14 15.01 -7.62
CA ASP A 187 10.89 16.22 -6.85
C ASP A 187 9.93 15.91 -5.68
N LYS A 188 10.50 15.84 -4.49
CA LYS A 188 9.76 15.49 -3.27
C LYS A 188 8.78 16.57 -2.83
N ASP A 189 9.08 17.83 -3.10
CA ASP A 189 8.21 18.95 -2.71
C ASP A 189 7.02 19.09 -3.67
N ALA A 190 7.25 18.92 -4.98
CA ALA A 190 6.17 18.79 -5.95
C ALA A 190 5.26 17.59 -5.64
N ALA A 191 5.85 16.43 -5.31
CA ALA A 191 5.11 15.24 -4.90
C ALA A 191 4.26 15.47 -3.63
N ARG A 192 4.80 16.21 -2.64
CA ARG A 192 4.05 16.56 -1.41
C ARG A 192 2.84 17.42 -1.72
N LYS A 193 2.98 18.40 -2.63
CA LYS A 193 1.86 19.23 -3.09
C LYS A 193 0.78 18.39 -3.74
N LEU A 194 1.13 17.52 -4.71
CA LEU A 194 0.21 16.60 -5.37
C LEU A 194 -0.49 15.65 -4.38
N ALA A 195 0.26 15.05 -3.46
CA ALA A 195 -0.26 14.12 -2.46
C ALA A 195 -1.26 14.77 -1.49
N SER A 196 -1.11 16.07 -1.22
CA SER A 196 -1.97 16.84 -0.32
C SER A 196 -3.18 17.47 -1.04
N THR A 197 -3.13 17.60 -2.37
CA THR A 197 -4.22 18.24 -3.15
C THR A 197 -5.44 17.33 -3.19
N TRP A 198 -6.58 17.91 -2.82
CA TRP A 198 -7.89 17.24 -2.76
C TRP A 198 -9.01 18.27 -2.89
N GLY A 199 -10.19 17.86 -3.30
CA GLY A 199 -11.37 18.70 -3.45
C GLY A 199 -11.81 18.77 -4.91
N ASP A 200 -11.84 19.97 -5.50
CA ASP A 200 -12.29 20.18 -6.88
C ASP A 200 -11.33 19.59 -7.92
N GLU A 201 -10.06 19.47 -7.56
CA GLU A 201 -9.05 18.78 -8.35
C GLU A 201 -8.35 17.73 -7.51
N ILE A 202 -8.29 16.50 -8.06
CA ILE A 202 -7.63 15.34 -7.42
C ILE A 202 -6.58 14.82 -8.39
N PRO A 203 -5.29 15.10 -8.15
CA PRO A 203 -4.22 14.61 -9.02
C PRO A 203 -4.17 13.08 -9.04
N THR A 204 -3.91 12.49 -10.23
CA THR A 204 -3.65 11.07 -10.43
C THR A 204 -2.37 10.89 -11.24
N GLY A 205 -1.59 9.87 -10.92
CA GLY A 205 -0.28 9.63 -11.55
C GLY A 205 0.73 9.10 -10.53
N ILE A 206 1.96 8.94 -10.97
CA ILE A 206 3.10 8.66 -10.09
C ILE A 206 3.59 10.01 -9.55
N PHE A 207 3.46 10.23 -8.24
CA PHE A 207 3.86 11.49 -7.62
C PHE A 207 5.33 11.51 -7.23
N TYR A 208 5.84 10.37 -6.74
CA TYR A 208 7.23 10.24 -6.33
C TYR A 208 7.77 8.86 -6.61
N GLN A 209 9.00 8.82 -7.10
CA GLN A 209 9.76 7.59 -7.29
C GLN A 209 11.24 7.86 -7.07
N ALA A 210 11.84 7.16 -6.11
CA ALA A 210 13.26 7.23 -5.81
C ALA A 210 13.83 5.84 -5.54
N GLU A 211 15.12 5.68 -5.74
CA GLU A 211 15.85 4.47 -5.40
C GLU A 211 16.53 4.66 -4.04
N GLU A 212 16.14 3.81 -3.08
CA GLU A 212 16.72 3.80 -1.74
C GLU A 212 17.02 2.36 -1.33
N PRO A 213 18.03 2.13 -0.49
CA PRO A 213 18.34 0.79 -0.02
C PRO A 213 17.12 0.09 0.58
N MET A 214 16.85 -1.12 0.10
CA MET A 214 15.75 -1.96 0.60
C MET A 214 16.07 -2.56 1.98
N TYR A 215 15.05 -3.02 2.68
CA TYR A 215 15.16 -3.71 3.97
C TYR A 215 16.22 -4.82 3.98
N THR A 216 16.23 -5.66 2.94
CA THR A 216 17.18 -6.76 2.78
C THR A 216 18.63 -6.30 2.65
N GLN A 217 18.86 -5.16 2.03
CA GLN A 217 20.19 -4.57 1.85
C GLN A 217 20.73 -3.93 3.15
N ARG A 218 19.83 -3.55 4.07
CA ARG A 218 20.18 -2.95 5.38
C ARG A 218 20.39 -3.99 6.49
N ARG A 219 19.97 -5.24 6.27
CA ARG A 219 20.05 -6.33 7.26
C ARG A 219 21.19 -7.28 6.90
N SER A 220 22.21 -7.35 7.73
CA SER A 220 23.38 -8.22 7.51
C SER A 220 23.00 -9.68 7.25
N GLY A 221 22.01 -10.21 7.95
CA GLY A 221 21.54 -11.59 7.78
C GLY A 221 20.66 -11.85 6.55
N LEU A 222 20.41 -10.84 5.70
CA LEU A 222 19.59 -10.96 4.49
C LEU A 222 20.33 -10.49 3.23
N LYS A 223 21.60 -10.08 3.38
CA LYS A 223 22.44 -9.70 2.25
C LYS A 223 22.73 -10.93 1.37
N ASP A 224 23.17 -10.68 0.16
CA ASP A 224 23.65 -11.68 -0.79
C ASP A 224 22.62 -12.73 -1.23
N GLY A 225 21.33 -12.38 -1.18
CA GLY A 225 20.25 -13.24 -1.64
C GLY A 225 19.95 -14.43 -0.71
N LEU A 226 20.40 -14.38 0.54
CA LEU A 226 20.06 -15.40 1.52
C LEU A 226 18.55 -15.55 1.68
N ILE A 227 18.07 -16.79 1.64
CA ILE A 227 16.67 -17.14 1.90
C ILE A 227 16.58 -17.86 3.26
N PRO A 228 16.26 -17.14 4.35
CA PRO A 228 16.22 -17.74 5.69
C PRO A 228 15.30 -18.96 5.79
N ALA A 229 14.17 -18.95 5.09
CA ALA A 229 13.23 -20.09 5.08
C ALA A 229 13.82 -21.39 4.50
N LYS A 230 14.94 -21.31 3.76
CA LYS A 230 15.63 -22.47 3.17
C LYS A 230 16.88 -22.86 3.94
N GLN A 231 17.21 -22.15 5.03
CA GLN A 231 18.38 -22.47 5.84
C GLN A 231 18.09 -23.59 6.83
N THR A 232 19.00 -24.57 6.90
CA THR A 232 19.01 -25.56 7.98
C THR A 232 19.83 -24.99 9.12
N ILE A 233 19.25 -24.90 10.32
CA ILE A 233 19.93 -24.46 11.53
C ILE A 233 20.40 -25.71 12.26
N THR A 234 21.71 -25.88 12.39
CA THR A 234 22.33 -26.98 13.15
C THR A 234 22.27 -26.67 14.64
N ASP A 235 22.46 -27.72 15.49
CA ASP A 235 22.55 -27.52 16.95
C ASP A 235 23.77 -26.66 17.30
N GLN A 236 24.87 -26.80 16.56
CA GLN A 236 26.05 -25.96 16.74
C GLN A 236 25.76 -24.48 16.44
N ASP A 237 24.93 -24.18 15.44
CA ASP A 237 24.50 -22.78 15.15
C ASP A 237 23.66 -22.21 16.30
N ARG A 238 22.82 -23.06 16.91
CA ARG A 238 22.02 -22.66 18.09
C ARG A 238 22.91 -22.36 19.29
N GLU A 239 23.85 -23.24 19.59
CA GLU A 239 24.82 -23.04 20.68
C GLU A 239 25.67 -21.78 20.47
N ASN A 240 26.20 -21.58 19.25
CA ASN A 240 27.00 -20.41 18.94
C ASN A 240 26.19 -19.10 19.10
N ARG A 241 24.92 -19.12 18.72
CA ARG A 241 24.03 -17.97 18.93
C ARG A 241 23.76 -17.70 20.40
N LEU A 242 23.49 -18.75 21.20
CA LEU A 242 23.30 -18.60 22.64
C LEU A 242 24.54 -18.02 23.32
N LYS A 243 25.74 -18.48 22.95
CA LYS A 243 27.02 -17.95 23.47
C LYS A 243 27.24 -16.49 23.11
N SER A 244 26.66 -15.99 22.02
CA SER A 244 26.79 -14.58 21.64
C SER A 244 25.93 -13.61 22.48
N PHE A 245 25.05 -14.11 23.36
CA PHE A 245 24.24 -13.33 24.28
C PHE A 245 24.79 -13.33 25.73
N ILE A 246 25.83 -14.10 26.00
CA ILE A 246 26.52 -14.17 27.27
C ILE A 246 27.86 -13.42 27.19
#